data_8e4e3f517abc75b197b1d4a6fd89cb90
#
_entry.id   8e4e3f517abc75b197b1d4a6fd89cb90
#
_cell.length_a   1.000
_cell.length_b   1.000
_cell.length_c   1.000
_cell.angle_alpha   90.00
_cell.angle_beta   90.00
_cell.angle_gamma   90.00
#
_symmetry.space_group_name_H-M   'P 1'
#
loop_
_entity.id
_entity.type
_entity.pdbx_description
1 polymer ?
#
loop_
_entity_poly.entity_id
_entity_poly.type
_entity_poly.pdbx_seq_one_letter_code
_entity_poly.pdbx_strand_id
1 'polypeptide(L)' 'MSRGISVDNDGNVYVVCYKSNNVVVISPDGQRHRQILSSKDGLNDPRVLDYDKSTNRLLVVNKSSTAFLFDVTRGQ' A
#
# COMPACT_ATOMS: atom_id res chain seq x y z
N MET A 1 -10.56 5.93 11.95
CA MET A 1 -9.81 6.33 10.78
C MET A 1 -8.60 5.44 10.56
N SER A 2 -8.51 4.84 9.40
CA SER A 2 -7.40 3.97 9.08
C SER A 2 -6.25 4.76 8.47
N ARG A 3 -5.04 4.37 8.78
CA ARG A 3 -3.86 5.01 8.22
C ARG A 3 -2.93 4.07 7.51
N GLY A 4 -2.97 2.81 7.87
CA GLY A 4 -2.05 1.82 7.34
C GLY A 4 -2.72 0.70 6.59
N ILE A 5 -4.00 0.85 6.22
CA ILE A 5 -4.73 -0.21 5.54
C ILE A 5 -5.74 0.40 4.56
N SER A 6 -5.86 -0.20 3.39
CA SER A 6 -6.83 0.23 2.39
C SER A 6 -7.21 -0.96 1.50
N VAL A 7 -8.30 -0.83 0.76
CA VAL A 7 -8.84 -1.92 -0.06
C VAL A 7 -9.05 -1.41 -1.49
N ASP A 8 -8.67 -2.21 -2.48
CA ASP A 8 -8.86 -1.83 -3.87
C ASP A 8 -10.22 -2.28 -4.41
N ASN A 9 -10.43 -2.07 -5.72
CA ASN A 9 -11.71 -2.38 -6.36
C ASN A 9 -12.02 -3.87 -6.43
N ASP A 10 -11.00 -4.70 -6.27
CA ASP A 10 -11.15 -6.16 -6.36
C ASP A 10 -11.17 -6.82 -4.99
N GLY A 11 -11.10 -6.04 -3.91
CA GLY A 11 -11.11 -6.57 -2.56
C GLY A 11 -9.75 -6.94 -2.02
N ASN A 12 -8.67 -6.63 -2.73
CA ASN A 12 -7.33 -6.85 -2.20
C ASN A 12 -7.06 -5.82 -1.11
N VAL A 13 -6.43 -6.26 -0.04
CA VAL A 13 -6.16 -5.43 1.13
C VAL A 13 -4.69 -5.03 1.14
N TYR A 14 -4.44 -3.74 1.23
CA TYR A 14 -3.08 -3.20 1.29
C TYR A 14 -2.78 -2.80 2.71
N VAL A 15 -1.62 -3.22 3.21
CA VAL A 15 -1.20 -2.95 4.58
C VAL A 15 0.19 -2.35 4.57
N VAL A 16 0.35 -1.21 5.24
CA VAL A 16 1.66 -0.63 5.41
C VAL A 16 2.29 -1.16 6.69
N CYS A 17 3.55 -1.56 6.59
CA CYS A 17 4.32 -2.07 7.72
C CYS A 17 5.44 -1.08 7.99
N TYR A 18 5.24 -0.19 8.94
CA TYR A 18 6.20 0.89 9.16
C TYR A 18 7.56 0.41 9.67
N LYS A 19 7.56 -0.67 10.43
CA LYS A 19 8.84 -1.20 10.96
C LYS A 19 9.68 -1.85 9.88
N SER A 20 9.03 -2.44 8.88
CA SER A 20 9.72 -3.11 7.78
C SER A 20 9.88 -2.21 6.57
N ASN A 21 9.32 -1.01 6.60
CA ASN A 21 9.34 -0.07 5.48
C ASN A 21 8.79 -0.69 4.20
N ASN A 22 7.65 -1.38 4.31
CA ASN A 22 7.09 -2.02 3.12
C ASN A 22 5.57 -1.94 3.12
N VAL A 23 5.00 -2.26 1.96
CA VAL A 23 3.56 -2.41 1.77
C VAL A 23 3.32 -3.83 1.26
N VAL A 24 2.40 -4.52 1.90
CA VAL A 24 2.01 -5.88 1.56
C VAL A 24 0.57 -5.86 1.09
N VAL A 25 0.27 -6.61 0.02
CA VAL A 25 -1.10 -6.79 -0.43
C VAL A 25 -1.55 -8.22 -0.11
N ILE A 26 -2.77 -8.31 0.40
CA ILE A 26 -3.38 -9.59 0.79
C ILE A 26 -4.59 -9.82 -0.10
N SER A 27 -4.69 -11.04 -0.65
CA SER A 27 -5.81 -11.38 -1.53
C SER A 27 -7.15 -11.34 -0.77
N PRO A 28 -8.28 -11.19 -1.50
CA PRO A 28 -9.59 -11.07 -0.84
C PRO A 28 -9.94 -12.27 0.05
N ASP A 29 -9.47 -13.46 -0.30
CA ASP A 29 -9.72 -14.67 0.49
C ASP A 29 -8.76 -14.81 1.67
N GLY A 30 -7.76 -13.92 1.78
CA GLY A 30 -6.78 -13.97 2.84
C GLY A 30 -5.72 -15.05 2.68
N GLN A 31 -5.72 -15.77 1.56
CA GLN A 31 -4.85 -16.93 1.38
C GLN A 31 -3.47 -16.58 0.83
N ARG A 32 -3.35 -15.45 0.15
CA ARG A 32 -2.09 -15.05 -0.49
C ARG A 32 -1.73 -13.64 -0.10
N HIS A 33 -0.44 -13.41 0.01
CA HIS A 33 0.06 -12.08 0.28
C HIS A 33 1.42 -11.92 -0.39
N ARG A 34 1.78 -10.68 -0.69
CA ARG A 34 3.10 -10.38 -1.23
C ARG A 34 3.46 -8.94 -0.96
N GLN A 35 4.77 -8.69 -0.91
CA GLN A 35 5.29 -7.35 -0.78
C GLN A 35 5.27 -6.68 -2.15
N ILE A 36 4.72 -5.47 -2.23
CA ILE A 36 4.66 -4.74 -3.49
C ILE A 36 5.54 -3.50 -3.48
N LEU A 37 5.83 -2.95 -2.32
CA LEU A 37 6.69 -1.77 -2.16
C LEU A 37 7.61 -1.97 -0.97
N SER A 38 8.78 -1.36 -1.04
CA SER A 38 9.77 -1.49 0.02
C SER A 38 10.60 -0.21 0.14
N SER A 39 11.62 -0.25 0.98
CA SER A 39 12.54 0.89 1.13
C SER A 39 13.24 1.22 -0.18
N LYS A 40 13.37 0.27 -1.09
CA LYS A 40 13.96 0.52 -2.41
C LYS A 40 13.10 1.47 -3.24
N ASP A 41 11.80 1.55 -2.92
CA ASP A 41 10.86 2.44 -3.59
C ASP A 41 10.74 3.78 -2.88
N GLY A 42 11.49 4.00 -1.83
CA GLY A 42 11.49 5.25 -1.09
C GLY A 42 10.75 5.21 0.23
N LEU A 43 10.22 4.07 0.64
CA LEU A 43 9.49 3.98 1.89
C LEU A 43 10.45 4.08 3.07
N ASN A 44 10.13 4.97 4.00
CA ASN A 44 10.89 5.16 5.22
C ASN A 44 9.91 5.54 6.31
N ASP A 45 9.66 4.60 7.22
CA ASP A 45 8.68 4.77 8.29
C ASP A 45 7.33 5.19 7.69
N PRO A 46 6.78 4.39 6.75
CA PRO A 46 5.51 4.74 6.11
C PRO A 46 4.36 4.64 7.11
N ARG A 47 3.50 5.65 7.13
CA ARG A 47 2.45 5.76 8.13
C ARG A 47 1.05 5.80 7.57
N VAL A 48 0.88 6.34 6.36
CA VAL A 48 -0.43 6.50 5.76
C VAL A 48 -0.46 5.79 4.44
N LEU A 49 -1.58 5.11 4.19
CA LEU A 49 -1.80 4.41 2.94
C LEU A 49 -3.25 4.61 2.55
N ASP A 50 -3.48 4.96 1.30
CA ASP A 50 -4.82 5.16 0.79
C ASP A 50 -4.87 4.74 -0.68
N TYR A 51 -5.91 4.03 -1.06
CA TYR A 51 -6.10 3.58 -2.42
C TYR A 51 -7.20 4.41 -3.08
N ASP A 52 -6.88 5.00 -4.23
CA ASP A 52 -7.84 5.78 -5.00
C ASP A 52 -8.50 4.86 -6.03
N LYS A 53 -9.75 4.53 -5.79
CA LYS A 53 -10.51 3.60 -6.64
C LYS A 53 -10.77 4.15 -8.02
N SER A 54 -10.82 5.46 -8.17
CA SER A 54 -11.12 6.08 -9.46
C SER A 54 -9.92 6.05 -10.41
N THR A 55 -8.72 6.05 -9.88
CA THR A 55 -7.49 6.09 -10.69
C THR A 55 -6.64 4.84 -10.57
N ASN A 56 -6.99 3.92 -9.68
CA ASN A 56 -6.20 2.73 -9.40
C ASN A 56 -4.80 3.08 -8.92
N ARG A 57 -4.71 4.07 -8.05
CA ARG A 57 -3.42 4.51 -7.51
C ARG A 57 -3.38 4.39 -6.01
N LEU A 58 -2.21 4.04 -5.52
CA LEU A 58 -1.96 3.88 -4.11
C LEU A 58 -1.11 5.05 -3.62
N LEU A 59 -1.61 5.74 -2.62
CA LEU A 59 -0.89 6.84 -1.98
C LEU A 59 -0.25 6.34 -0.70
N VAL A 60 1.05 6.54 -0.57
CA VAL A 60 1.79 6.17 0.64
C VAL A 60 2.52 7.39 1.15
N VAL A 61 2.39 7.68 2.43
CA VAL A 61 3.04 8.84 3.05
C VAL A 61 3.94 8.38 4.18
N ASN A 62 5.21 8.75 4.10
CA ASN A 62 6.19 8.49 5.15
C ASN A 62 5.94 9.43 6.33
N LYS A 63 6.48 9.05 7.49
CA LYS A 63 6.39 9.88 8.69
C LYS A 63 6.97 11.27 8.45
N SER A 64 7.97 11.39 7.60
CA SER A 64 8.59 12.67 7.25
C SER A 64 7.72 13.54 6.35
N SER A 65 6.52 13.11 6.02
CA SER A 65 5.57 13.79 5.14
C SER A 65 5.93 13.71 3.66
N THR A 66 6.86 12.86 3.29
CA THR A 66 7.14 12.57 1.89
C THR A 66 6.06 11.63 1.38
N ALA A 67 5.41 12.01 0.29
CA ALA A 67 4.31 11.24 -0.27
C ALA A 67 4.70 10.63 -1.61
N PHE A 68 4.22 9.42 -1.85
CA PHE A 68 4.44 8.69 -3.09
C PHE A 68 3.11 8.23 -3.66
N LEU A 69 3.00 8.28 -4.97
CA LEU A 69 1.80 7.82 -5.68
C LEU A 69 2.22 6.73 -6.64
N PHE A 70 1.66 5.55 -6.47
CA PHE A 70 2.01 4.39 -7.29
C PHE A 70 0.82 3.91 -8.08
N ASP A 71 1.05 3.56 -9.36
CA ASP A 71 0.03 2.92 -10.16
C ASP A 71 -0.05 1.44 -9.78
N VAL A 72 -1.26 0.99 -9.46
CA VAL A 72 -1.47 -0.42 -9.14
C VAL A 72 -1.94 -1.10 -10.43
N THR A 73 -1.10 -1.98 -10.94
CA THR A 73 -1.40 -2.70 -12.17
C THR A 73 -2.06 -4.02 -11.83
N ARG A 74 -3.24 -4.24 -12.36
CA ARG A 74 -3.99 -5.46 -12.10
C ARG A 74 -3.40 -6.62 -12.88
N GLY A 75 -3.56 -7.80 -12.33
CA GLY A 75 -3.06 -9.01 -12.96
C GLY A 75 -1.57 -9.25 -12.79
N GLN A 76 -0.97 -8.53 -11.92
CA GLN A 76 0.46 -8.67 -11.65
C GLN A 76 0.76 -9.76 -10.64
#